data_ac0699ce599300db2aa5ead31c5cc878
#
_entry.id   ac0699ce599300db2aa5ead31c5cc878
#
_cell.length_a   1.000
_cell.length_b   1.000
_cell.length_c   1.000
_cell.angle_alpha   90.00
_cell.angle_beta   90.00
_cell.angle_gamma   90.00
#
_symmetry.space_group_name_H-M   'P 1'
#
loop_
_entity.id
_entity.type
_entity.pdbx_description
1 polymer ?
#
loop_
_entity_poly.entity_id
_entity_poly.type
_entity_poly.pdbx_seq_one_letter_code
_entity_poly.pdbx_strand_id
1 'polypeptide(L)'
;SSLNGAINQLENTNPFSFNQSLNYYYTLNETNIFAFEAQHLIKDEDPFYNAILEDKANYEGTANSLGLDGSQLDYNFGQEKRVQSNQVDAKLDYWNILNKKSNINLTFGSILSHQQFDSNIFQYLDNQTETSPTPQIANGVSTNDIAYNFSDVYVGFHYRLKSGKFTF
;
A
#
# COMPACT_ATOMS: atom_id res chain seq x y z
N SER A 1 -14.17 27.57 -30.43
CA SER A 1 -12.95 26.91 -30.85
C SER A 1 -12.71 25.73 -29.92
N SER A 2 -12.81 24.54 -30.45
CA SER A 2 -12.48 23.32 -29.70
C SER A 2 -10.97 23.30 -29.44
N LEU A 3 -10.60 23.31 -28.17
CA LEU A 3 -9.23 23.07 -27.72
C LEU A 3 -8.91 21.58 -28.00
N ASN A 4 -8.35 21.30 -29.18
CA ASN A 4 -7.87 19.97 -29.51
C ASN A 4 -6.38 19.85 -29.15
N GLY A 5 -6.07 19.89 -27.86
CA GLY A 5 -4.76 19.47 -27.39
C GLY A 5 -4.68 17.94 -27.44
N ALA A 6 -3.74 17.38 -28.20
CA ALA A 6 -3.50 15.96 -28.19
C ALA A 6 -2.65 15.57 -26.97
N ILE A 7 -3.14 14.61 -26.20
CA ILE A 7 -2.41 14.00 -25.09
C ILE A 7 -2.22 12.53 -25.44
N ASN A 8 -0.96 12.11 -25.59
CA ASN A 8 -0.60 10.70 -25.69
C ASN A 8 -0.14 10.21 -24.33
N GLN A 9 -0.77 9.16 -23.83
CA GLN A 9 -0.51 8.60 -22.51
C GLN A 9 -0.07 7.16 -22.63
N LEU A 10 0.94 6.79 -21.87
CA LEU A 10 1.36 5.41 -21.66
C LEU A 10 1.36 5.12 -20.17
N GLU A 11 0.61 4.11 -19.77
CA GLU A 11 0.63 3.57 -18.42
C GLU A 11 1.22 2.17 -18.44
N ASN A 12 2.13 1.90 -17.54
CA ASN A 12 2.69 0.58 -17.33
C ASN A 12 2.77 0.31 -15.83
N THR A 13 2.37 -0.89 -15.42
CA THR A 13 2.47 -1.33 -14.03
C THR A 13 2.90 -2.78 -14.00
N ASN A 14 3.78 -3.09 -13.07
CA ASN A 14 4.32 -4.43 -12.86
C ASN A 14 4.15 -4.83 -11.39
N PRO A 15 2.90 -5.10 -10.95
CA PRO A 15 2.61 -5.36 -9.54
C PRO A 15 3.16 -6.72 -9.12
N PHE A 16 3.79 -6.76 -7.95
CA PHE A 16 4.16 -7.96 -7.25
C PHE A 16 3.39 -8.07 -5.94
N SER A 17 2.80 -9.21 -5.69
CA SER A 17 2.11 -9.51 -4.44
C SER A 17 2.45 -10.91 -3.96
N PHE A 18 2.85 -11.02 -2.72
CA PHE A 18 3.14 -12.28 -2.07
C PHE A 18 2.39 -12.36 -0.75
N ASN A 19 1.64 -13.43 -0.57
CA ASN A 19 0.85 -13.66 0.62
C ASN A 19 1.15 -15.05 1.17
N GLN A 20 1.58 -15.09 2.43
CA GLN A 20 1.79 -16.32 3.19
C GLN A 20 0.84 -16.38 4.37
N SER A 21 0.28 -17.53 4.62
CA SER A 21 -0.49 -17.79 5.83
C SER A 21 -0.01 -19.05 6.52
N LEU A 22 0.01 -19.00 7.85
CA LEU A 22 0.35 -20.12 8.71
C LEU A 22 -0.80 -20.29 9.73
N ASN A 23 -1.33 -21.50 9.79
CA ASN A 23 -2.29 -21.88 10.80
C ASN A 23 -1.73 -23.08 11.56
N TYR A 24 -1.65 -22.95 12.87
CA TYR A 24 -1.17 -24.00 13.74
C TYR A 24 -2.17 -24.23 14.87
N TYR A 25 -2.58 -25.45 15.04
CA TYR A 25 -3.55 -25.86 16.05
C TYR A 25 -2.89 -26.85 17.00
N TYR A 26 -2.95 -26.59 18.30
CA TYR A 26 -2.35 -27.41 19.32
C TYR A 26 -3.31 -27.69 20.48
N THR A 27 -3.59 -28.96 20.70
CA THR A 27 -4.36 -29.43 21.83
C THR A 27 -3.42 -29.93 22.90
N LEU A 28 -3.26 -29.16 23.96
CA LEU A 28 -2.42 -29.55 25.10
C LEU A 28 -3.05 -30.72 25.88
N ASN A 29 -4.35 -30.64 26.09
CA ASN A 29 -5.18 -31.67 26.72
C ASN A 29 -6.66 -31.44 26.37
N GLU A 30 -7.57 -32.23 26.92
CA GLU A 30 -9.01 -32.13 26.63
C GLU A 30 -9.65 -30.79 27.01
N THR A 31 -8.99 -29.99 27.85
CA THR A 31 -9.52 -28.72 28.36
C THR A 31 -8.76 -27.49 27.91
N ASN A 32 -7.56 -27.65 27.34
CA ASN A 32 -6.70 -26.56 26.93
C ASN A 32 -6.31 -26.70 25.45
N ILE A 33 -6.75 -25.74 24.64
CA ILE A 33 -6.58 -25.74 23.21
C ILE A 33 -6.00 -24.39 22.76
N PHE A 34 -5.01 -24.43 21.89
CA PHE A 34 -4.37 -23.26 21.32
C PHE A 34 -4.53 -23.27 19.80
N ALA A 35 -4.77 -22.11 19.21
CA ALA A 35 -4.67 -21.90 17.78
C ALA A 35 -3.83 -20.67 17.51
N PHE A 36 -2.86 -20.82 16.64
CA PHE A 36 -2.01 -19.74 16.17
C PHE A 36 -2.27 -19.51 14.68
N GLU A 37 -2.54 -18.28 14.32
CA GLU A 37 -2.69 -17.85 12.94
C GLU A 37 -1.73 -16.71 12.67
N ALA A 38 -1.01 -16.77 11.57
CA ALA A 38 -0.17 -15.69 11.09
C ALA A 38 -0.37 -15.51 9.60
N GLN A 39 -0.38 -14.26 9.16
CA GLN A 39 -0.45 -13.87 7.77
C GLN A 39 0.61 -12.85 7.48
N HIS A 40 1.35 -13.04 6.40
CA HIS A 40 2.35 -12.10 5.91
C HIS A 40 2.00 -11.71 4.48
N LEU A 41 1.82 -10.42 4.25
CA LEU A 41 1.51 -9.85 2.95
C LEU A 41 2.59 -8.85 2.55
N ILE A 42 3.19 -9.10 1.40
CA ILE A 42 4.12 -8.18 0.75
C ILE A 42 3.49 -7.74 -0.57
N LYS A 43 3.46 -6.44 -0.82
CA LYS A 43 3.10 -5.85 -2.10
C LYS A 43 4.18 -4.89 -2.54
N ASP A 44 4.54 -4.94 -3.79
CA ASP A 44 5.44 -4.00 -4.45
C ASP A 44 4.82 -3.64 -5.80
N GLU A 45 4.49 -2.38 -5.97
CA GLU A 45 3.86 -1.85 -7.17
C GLU A 45 4.69 -0.66 -7.65
N ASP A 46 5.05 -0.67 -8.92
CA ASP A 46 5.85 0.36 -9.58
C ASP A 46 5.14 0.90 -10.83
N PRO A 47 3.98 1.56 -10.68
CA PRO A 47 3.29 2.13 -11.82
C PRO A 47 4.11 3.24 -12.46
N PHE A 48 4.20 3.18 -13.78
CA PHE A 48 4.85 4.17 -14.62
C PHE A 48 3.82 4.87 -15.48
N TYR A 49 3.90 6.20 -15.54
CA TYR A 49 3.05 7.03 -16.37
C TYR A 49 3.90 7.94 -17.23
N ASN A 50 3.63 7.99 -18.53
CA ASN A 50 4.23 8.93 -19.47
C ASN A 50 3.15 9.68 -20.20
N ALA A 51 3.31 10.98 -20.33
CA ALA A 51 2.41 11.84 -21.10
C ALA A 51 3.22 12.74 -22.03
N ILE A 52 2.74 12.88 -23.24
CA ILE A 52 3.25 13.83 -24.23
C ILE A 52 2.14 14.84 -24.53
N LEU A 53 2.40 16.11 -24.24
CA LEU A 53 1.51 17.22 -24.51
C LEU A 53 1.96 17.92 -25.80
N GLU A 54 1.29 17.64 -26.91
CA GLU A 54 1.70 18.11 -28.24
C GLU A 54 1.36 19.58 -28.52
N ASP A 55 0.34 20.11 -27.84
CA ASP A 55 -0.04 21.52 -27.99
C ASP A 55 0.50 22.35 -26.83
N LYS A 56 1.74 22.83 -26.99
CA LYS A 56 2.45 23.62 -25.97
C LYS A 56 1.68 24.86 -25.51
N ALA A 57 1.02 25.56 -26.42
CA ALA A 57 0.33 26.82 -26.11
C ALA A 57 -0.82 26.60 -25.11
N ASN A 58 -1.51 25.47 -25.20
CA ASN A 58 -2.62 25.12 -24.30
C ASN A 58 -2.15 24.60 -22.94
N TYR A 59 -0.92 24.09 -22.85
CA TYR A 59 -0.40 23.45 -21.63
C TYR A 59 0.73 24.24 -20.96
N GLU A 60 1.04 25.45 -21.45
CA GLU A 60 2.14 26.27 -20.90
C GLU A 60 1.97 26.54 -19.40
N GLY A 61 0.76 26.85 -18.95
CA GLY A 61 0.50 27.08 -17.53
C GLY A 61 0.73 25.85 -16.68
N THR A 62 0.33 24.67 -17.16
CA THR A 62 0.58 23.39 -16.48
C THR A 62 2.07 23.04 -16.48
N ALA A 63 2.74 23.20 -17.62
CA ALA A 63 4.16 22.93 -17.75
C ALA A 63 5.01 23.84 -16.85
N ASN A 64 4.68 25.11 -16.76
CA ASN A 64 5.35 26.06 -15.87
C ASN A 64 5.15 25.71 -14.39
N SER A 65 3.96 25.27 -14.02
CA SER A 65 3.69 24.84 -12.63
C SER A 65 4.44 23.57 -12.25
N LEU A 66 4.72 22.70 -13.23
CA LEU A 66 5.54 21.50 -13.07
C LEU A 66 7.04 21.78 -13.24
N GLY A 67 7.42 23.01 -13.66
CA GLY A 67 8.80 23.39 -13.90
C GLY A 67 9.44 22.73 -15.10
N LEU A 68 8.65 22.34 -16.11
CA LEU A 68 9.16 21.73 -17.31
C LEU A 68 9.92 22.74 -18.18
N ASP A 69 10.94 22.27 -18.91
CA ASP A 69 11.70 23.07 -19.86
C ASP A 69 10.85 23.37 -21.10
N GLY A 70 10.49 24.61 -21.27
CA GLY A 70 9.69 25.10 -22.39
C GLY A 70 10.45 25.23 -23.73
N SER A 71 11.74 24.98 -23.79
CA SER A 71 12.54 25.04 -25.01
C SER A 71 12.37 23.81 -25.90
N GLN A 72 11.80 22.74 -25.39
CA GLN A 72 11.60 21.47 -26.08
C GLN A 72 10.45 21.58 -27.11
N LEU A 73 10.41 20.69 -28.11
CA LEU A 73 9.37 20.65 -29.14
C LEU A 73 7.99 20.35 -28.51
N ASP A 74 7.92 19.34 -27.66
CA ASP A 74 6.74 18.96 -26.93
C ASP A 74 7.04 18.85 -25.43
N TYR A 75 5.99 18.92 -24.61
CA TYR A 75 6.12 18.61 -23.20
C TYR A 75 5.97 17.10 -22.99
N ASN A 76 7.08 16.40 -22.87
CA ASN A 76 7.12 14.97 -22.58
C ASN A 76 7.61 14.75 -21.15
N PHE A 77 6.75 14.21 -20.30
CA PHE A 77 7.09 13.94 -18.91
C PHE A 77 6.67 12.55 -18.49
N GLY A 78 7.40 12.01 -17.54
CA GLY A 78 7.10 10.74 -16.92
C GLY A 78 6.92 10.87 -15.42
N GLN A 79 6.13 9.99 -14.85
CA GLN A 79 5.97 9.83 -13.41
C GLN A 79 6.20 8.38 -13.04
N GLU A 80 7.17 8.16 -12.19
CA GLU A 80 7.40 6.88 -11.53
C GLU A 80 6.80 6.94 -10.13
N LYS A 81 6.09 5.90 -9.77
CA LYS A 81 5.60 5.69 -8.40
C LYS A 81 6.03 4.32 -7.95
N ARG A 82 6.42 4.21 -6.70
CA ARG A 82 6.65 2.93 -6.07
C ARG A 82 5.87 2.87 -4.77
N VAL A 83 5.05 1.85 -4.64
CA VAL A 83 4.29 1.58 -3.42
C VAL A 83 4.71 0.22 -2.91
N GLN A 84 5.35 0.21 -1.75
CA GLN A 84 5.73 -1.00 -1.06
C GLN A 84 4.91 -1.14 0.22
N SER A 85 4.38 -2.32 0.43
CA SER A 85 3.61 -2.64 1.63
C SER A 85 4.09 -3.98 2.18
N ASN A 86 4.37 -4.01 3.48
CA ASN A 86 4.74 -5.19 4.22
C ASN A 86 3.88 -5.24 5.47
N GLN A 87 3.02 -6.25 5.57
CA GLN A 87 2.08 -6.42 6.67
C GLN A 87 2.21 -7.81 7.26
N VAL A 88 2.27 -7.87 8.58
CA VAL A 88 2.26 -9.10 9.35
C VAL A 88 1.12 -9.03 10.36
N ASP A 89 0.21 -9.98 10.27
CA ASP A 89 -0.86 -10.19 11.23
C ASP A 89 -0.61 -11.50 11.94
N ALA A 90 -0.62 -11.50 13.26
CA ALA A 90 -0.49 -12.69 14.06
C ALA A 90 -1.56 -12.72 15.15
N LYS A 91 -2.16 -13.87 15.35
CA LYS A 91 -3.20 -14.08 16.35
C LYS A 91 -2.98 -15.40 17.07
N LEU A 92 -3.06 -15.37 18.40
CA LEU A 92 -3.07 -16.53 19.26
C LEU A 92 -4.40 -16.60 19.98
N ASP A 93 -5.12 -17.68 19.77
CA ASP A 93 -6.33 -18.01 20.52
C ASP A 93 -6.04 -19.14 21.52
N TYR A 94 -6.52 -18.97 22.72
CA TYR A 94 -6.49 -19.98 23.78
C TYR A 94 -7.88 -20.25 24.26
N TRP A 95 -8.29 -21.52 24.25
CA TRP A 95 -9.55 -21.98 24.82
C TRP A 95 -9.29 -22.82 26.05
N ASN A 96 -9.96 -22.49 27.15
CA ASN A 96 -10.04 -23.30 28.33
C ASN A 96 -11.47 -23.80 28.50
N ILE A 97 -11.66 -25.11 28.46
CA ILE A 97 -12.95 -25.74 28.65
C ILE A 97 -13.12 -26.03 30.17
N LEU A 98 -13.96 -25.20 30.81
CA LEU A 98 -14.21 -25.32 32.24
C LEU A 98 -15.07 -26.56 32.58
N ASN A 99 -16.08 -26.79 31.73
CA ASN A 99 -16.95 -27.96 31.79
C ASN A 99 -17.72 -28.14 30.47
N LYS A 100 -18.61 -29.13 30.40
CA LYS A 100 -19.40 -29.42 29.20
C LYS A 100 -20.28 -28.25 28.71
N LYS A 101 -20.52 -27.24 29.58
CA LYS A 101 -21.43 -26.12 29.29
C LYS A 101 -20.72 -24.78 29.24
N SER A 102 -19.48 -24.67 29.68
CA SER A 102 -18.78 -23.39 29.74
C SER A 102 -17.33 -23.48 29.27
N ASN A 103 -16.90 -22.46 28.56
CA ASN A 103 -15.52 -22.29 28.16
C ASN A 103 -15.12 -20.80 28.18
N ILE A 104 -13.83 -20.58 28.24
CA ILE A 104 -13.20 -19.26 28.15
C ILE A 104 -12.34 -19.26 26.90
N ASN A 105 -12.40 -18.20 26.15
CA ASN A 105 -11.49 -17.92 25.06
C ASN A 105 -10.71 -16.64 25.34
N LEU A 106 -9.40 -16.70 25.22
CA LEU A 106 -8.49 -15.57 25.25
C LEU A 106 -7.86 -15.43 23.88
N THR A 107 -7.89 -14.22 23.35
CA THR A 107 -7.28 -13.88 22.06
C THR A 107 -6.23 -12.81 22.25
N PHE A 108 -5.04 -13.05 21.73
CA PHE A 108 -3.98 -12.06 21.59
C PHE A 108 -3.69 -11.89 20.11
N GLY A 109 -3.70 -10.66 19.64
CA GLY A 109 -3.40 -10.38 18.26
C GLY A 109 -2.51 -9.15 18.09
N SER A 110 -1.76 -9.15 17.01
CA SER A 110 -0.90 -8.04 16.61
C SER A 110 -0.95 -7.86 15.11
N ILE A 111 -1.06 -6.61 14.69
CA ILE A 111 -0.97 -6.18 13.30
C ILE A 111 0.22 -5.23 13.20
N LEU A 112 1.17 -5.56 12.34
CA LEU A 112 2.32 -4.73 12.03
C LEU A 112 2.29 -4.43 10.54
N SER A 113 2.28 -3.15 10.18
CA SER A 113 2.25 -2.71 8.79
C SER A 113 3.31 -1.64 8.56
N HIS A 114 4.10 -1.85 7.52
CA HIS A 114 5.03 -0.86 6.99
C HIS A 114 4.66 -0.57 5.55
N GLN A 115 4.44 0.70 5.24
CA GLN A 115 4.15 1.16 3.89
C GLN A 115 5.14 2.23 3.50
N GLN A 116 5.67 2.14 2.30
CA GLN A 116 6.53 3.14 1.70
C GLN A 116 5.95 3.56 0.36
N PHE A 117 5.90 4.85 0.16
CA PHE A 117 5.45 5.47 -1.08
C PHE A 117 6.53 6.41 -1.58
N ASP A 118 7.04 6.13 -2.78
CA ASP A 118 7.99 6.98 -3.49
C ASP A 118 7.34 7.45 -4.78
N SER A 119 7.48 8.72 -5.10
CA SER A 119 6.99 9.32 -6.34
C SER A 119 8.04 10.27 -6.91
N ASN A 120 8.29 10.17 -8.20
CA ASN A 120 9.23 11.02 -8.92
C ASN A 120 8.65 11.43 -10.27
N ILE A 121 8.80 12.72 -10.62
CA ILE A 121 8.41 13.27 -11.92
C ILE A 121 9.68 13.72 -12.64
N PHE A 122 9.82 13.38 -13.91
CA PHE A 122 10.92 13.79 -14.75
C PHE A 122 10.44 14.15 -16.15
N GLN A 123 11.24 14.95 -16.86
CA GLN A 123 10.97 15.37 -18.23
C GLN A 123 11.93 14.64 -19.18
N TYR A 124 11.40 14.17 -20.30
CA TYR A 124 12.20 13.72 -21.43
C TYR A 124 12.48 14.89 -22.37
N LEU A 125 13.74 15.11 -22.68
CA LEU A 125 14.17 16.14 -23.59
C LEU A 125 14.21 15.62 -25.04
N ASP A 126 14.23 16.52 -26.01
CA ASP A 126 14.29 16.17 -27.44
C ASP A 126 15.53 15.38 -27.82
N ASN A 127 16.62 15.51 -27.07
CA ASN A 127 17.85 14.72 -27.21
C ASN A 127 17.78 13.32 -26.59
N GLN A 128 16.60 12.88 -26.15
CA GLN A 128 16.34 11.61 -25.50
C GLN A 128 17.00 11.44 -24.12
N THR A 129 17.39 12.54 -23.47
CA THR A 129 17.87 12.51 -22.10
C THR A 129 16.74 12.85 -21.13
N GLU A 130 16.82 12.29 -19.92
CA GLU A 130 15.93 12.61 -18.83
C GLU A 130 16.53 13.72 -17.99
N THR A 131 15.69 14.63 -17.53
CA THR A 131 16.11 15.66 -16.59
C THR A 131 15.09 15.78 -15.47
N SER A 132 15.61 15.91 -14.25
CA SER A 132 14.77 16.32 -13.13
C SER A 132 14.26 17.72 -13.38
N PRO A 133 12.97 17.98 -13.21
CA PRO A 133 12.42 19.30 -13.39
C PRO A 133 13.08 20.30 -12.43
N THR A 134 12.89 21.58 -12.73
CA THR A 134 13.50 22.74 -12.08
C THR A 134 13.59 22.67 -10.53
N PRO A 135 14.40 23.55 -9.90
CA PRO A 135 14.59 23.58 -8.43
C PRO A 135 13.31 23.64 -7.59
N GLN A 136 12.22 24.15 -8.16
CA GLN A 136 10.91 24.18 -7.49
C GLN A 136 10.34 22.78 -7.28
N ILE A 137 10.63 21.87 -8.20
CA ILE A 137 10.25 20.45 -8.09
C ILE A 137 11.32 19.65 -7.35
N ALA A 138 12.60 19.95 -7.58
CA ALA A 138 13.72 19.32 -6.87
C ALA A 138 13.72 19.59 -5.35
N ASN A 139 13.04 20.62 -4.89
CA ASN A 139 12.87 20.92 -3.46
C ASN A 139 11.70 20.14 -2.79
N GLY A 140 11.26 19.05 -3.38
CA GLY A 140 10.29 18.14 -2.76
C GLY A 140 8.82 18.41 -3.10
N VAL A 141 8.54 19.25 -4.10
CA VAL A 141 7.15 19.52 -4.52
C VAL A 141 6.60 18.42 -5.44
N SER A 142 7.45 17.70 -6.15
CA SER A 142 7.06 16.61 -7.06
C SER A 142 7.70 15.25 -6.74
N THR A 143 8.64 15.22 -5.82
CA THR A 143 9.20 14.00 -5.26
C THR A 143 8.64 13.82 -3.86
N ASN A 144 7.91 12.74 -3.65
CA ASN A 144 7.41 12.37 -2.34
C ASN A 144 8.04 11.04 -1.95
N ASP A 145 8.62 11.01 -0.75
CA ASP A 145 9.17 9.83 -0.12
C ASP A 145 8.56 9.74 1.27
N ILE A 146 7.54 8.91 1.40
CA ILE A 146 6.74 8.80 2.63
C ILE A 146 6.78 7.36 3.11
N ALA A 147 7.20 7.18 4.35
CA ALA A 147 7.10 5.91 5.05
C ALA A 147 6.05 6.01 6.17
N TYR A 148 5.18 5.04 6.23
CA TYR A 148 4.14 4.92 7.23
C TYR A 148 4.27 3.58 7.97
N ASN A 149 4.36 3.64 9.30
CA ASN A 149 4.38 2.48 10.16
C ASN A 149 3.12 2.45 11.01
N PHE A 150 2.45 1.33 10.99
CA PHE A 150 1.29 1.07 11.82
C PHE A 150 1.51 -0.18 12.64
N SER A 151 1.22 -0.09 13.94
CA SER A 151 1.22 -1.25 14.83
C SER A 151 0.00 -1.21 15.72
N ASP A 152 -0.65 -2.33 15.83
CA ASP A 152 -1.78 -2.52 16.74
C ASP A 152 -1.62 -3.86 17.48
N VAL A 153 -1.96 -3.84 18.77
CA VAL A 153 -1.98 -5.02 19.62
C VAL A 153 -3.34 -5.07 20.30
N TYR A 154 -4.02 -6.16 20.18
CA TYR A 154 -5.33 -6.34 20.78
C TYR A 154 -5.41 -7.59 21.63
N VAL A 155 -6.25 -7.53 22.64
CA VAL A 155 -6.56 -8.64 23.56
C VAL A 155 -8.07 -8.79 23.60
N GLY A 156 -8.53 -10.02 23.40
CA GLY A 156 -9.94 -10.36 23.47
C GLY A 156 -10.19 -11.36 24.60
N PHE A 157 -11.32 -11.22 25.25
CA PHE A 157 -11.83 -12.16 26.22
C PHE A 157 -13.27 -12.54 25.87
N HIS A 158 -13.54 -13.82 25.78
CA HIS A 158 -14.88 -14.33 25.52
C HIS A 158 -15.20 -15.45 26.50
N TYR A 159 -16.29 -15.32 27.22
CA TYR A 159 -16.84 -16.36 28.09
C TYR A 159 -18.12 -16.91 27.47
N ARG A 160 -18.21 -18.21 27.32
CA ARG A 160 -19.37 -18.88 26.78
C ARG A 160 -19.98 -19.80 27.84
N LEU A 161 -21.26 -19.60 28.12
CA LEU A 161 -22.07 -20.46 28.98
C LEU A 161 -23.27 -20.99 28.20
N LYS A 162 -23.42 -22.30 28.14
CA LYS A 162 -24.60 -22.94 27.57
C LYS A 162 -25.51 -23.35 28.71
N SER A 163 -26.64 -22.67 28.88
CA SER A 163 -27.65 -22.96 29.91
C SER A 163 -28.98 -23.29 29.26
N GLY A 164 -29.40 -24.55 29.28
CA GLY A 164 -30.64 -25.00 28.68
C GLY A 164 -30.76 -24.68 27.21
N LYS A 165 -31.75 -23.84 26.84
CA LYS A 165 -31.99 -23.39 25.44
C LYS A 165 -31.21 -22.11 25.06
N PHE A 166 -30.48 -21.49 25.99
CA PHE A 166 -29.79 -20.20 25.76
C PHE A 166 -28.28 -20.36 25.77
N THR A 167 -27.60 -19.64 24.90
CA THR A 167 -26.15 -19.50 24.90
C THR A 167 -25.81 -18.01 25.06
N PHE A 168 -24.99 -17.69 26.02
CA PHE A 168 -24.55 -16.34 26.31
C PHE A 168 -23.07 -16.17 25.98
#